data_1c263ffd6a5963f526b38354cff831a2
#
_entry.id   1c263ffd6a5963f526b38354cff831a2
#
_cell.length_a   1.000
_cell.length_b   1.000
_cell.length_c   1.000
_cell.angle_alpha   90.00
_cell.angle_beta   90.00
_cell.angle_gamma   90.00
#
_symmetry.space_group_name_H-M   'P 1'
#
loop_
_entity.id
_entity.type
_entity.pdbx_description
1 polymer ?
#
loop_
_entity_poly.entity_id
_entity_poly.type
_entity_poly.pdbx_seq_one_letter_code
_entity_poly.pdbx_strand_id
1 'polypeptide(L)'
;MQDSVAGLDDYITGKTSDFSTVGIKALDDQTVQYTLARPEPYWNSKTTSTILFPVNADFLKSKGDDFGKVDPANILYSGPFLMKAFVSKSVIEYKKNPNYWDAKNVFVDDVKLTYYDGSDQDALVRNFTDGAYSYARLYPNSSSFEGIKEKYKDDIIYSMQDATSYYWNFNLDRQAYKFTSKTTDIEKKSTQEAVLNKNFRQAINFAYDRTSYGAQTQGEDGATKILRNLVVPPTFVSIKGKDFGEVVASKMVNNYGKEWQGINFADGQDPYYNPEKAKAKFAEAKKELEAKGVQFPIHLDATVDQASKKGIQEVSSMKQSIEAALGTENVVIDIQQLSTEDYDNSSYLAQTAIQKDYDLYNGGWSPDYLDPSTYLDIFSVKNGGVLQNLGLDPGEANDKAKAVGLDTYTQMLEEANKEQDPAKRYEKYADIQAWLIDSSLAIPNVSLGGTPSLRKTVPFSAPYSLAGNKGVESYKYLKVQDKIVTTDEYAKAREKWLKEKEESNKKAQEELAKHVK
;
A
#
# COMPACT_ATOMS: atom_id res chain seq x y z
N MET A 1 -1.69 3.46 -17.66
CA MET A 1 -2.51 3.72 -18.87
C MET A 1 -1.66 4.18 -20.05
N GLN A 2 -0.76 5.13 -19.83
CA GLN A 2 0.12 5.69 -20.86
C GLN A 2 0.85 4.60 -21.66
N ASP A 3 1.46 3.63 -20.97
CA ASP A 3 2.20 2.52 -21.60
C ASP A 3 1.30 1.36 -22.09
N SER A 4 0.00 1.40 -21.74
CA SER A 4 -0.92 0.31 -22.05
C SER A 4 -1.63 0.51 -23.38
N VAL A 5 -2.00 1.76 -23.70
CA VAL A 5 -2.75 2.09 -24.92
C VAL A 5 -1.78 2.47 -26.04
N ALA A 6 -1.94 1.84 -27.20
CA ALA A 6 -1.09 2.09 -28.35
C ALA A 6 -1.08 3.58 -28.73
N GLY A 7 0.11 4.16 -28.94
CA GLY A 7 0.31 5.56 -29.34
C GLY A 7 0.00 6.62 -28.26
N LEU A 8 -0.48 6.23 -27.06
CA LEU A 8 -0.84 7.19 -26.03
C LEU A 8 0.38 7.88 -25.42
N ASP A 9 1.49 7.15 -25.22
CA ASP A 9 2.75 7.72 -24.73
C ASP A 9 3.28 8.81 -25.68
N ASP A 10 3.32 8.53 -26.97
CA ASP A 10 3.80 9.49 -27.98
C ASP A 10 2.93 10.76 -28.03
N TYR A 11 1.62 10.61 -27.81
CA TYR A 11 0.71 11.75 -27.75
C TYR A 11 0.91 12.59 -26.48
N ILE A 12 0.99 11.96 -25.30
CA ILE A 12 1.14 12.65 -24.01
C ILE A 12 2.50 13.35 -23.92
N THR A 13 3.55 12.71 -24.42
CA THR A 13 4.92 13.30 -24.41
C THR A 13 5.15 14.33 -25.50
N GLY A 14 4.15 14.57 -26.36
CA GLY A 14 4.22 15.59 -27.42
C GLY A 14 5.05 15.19 -28.65
N LYS A 15 5.41 13.91 -28.79
CA LYS A 15 6.04 13.38 -30.01
C LYS A 15 5.10 13.45 -31.21
N THR A 16 3.80 13.35 -30.98
CA THR A 16 2.73 13.58 -31.95
C THR A 16 1.62 14.41 -31.34
N SER A 17 0.98 15.27 -32.15
CA SER A 17 -0.27 15.97 -31.79
C SER A 17 -1.51 15.33 -32.43
N ASP A 18 -1.32 14.29 -33.22
CA ASP A 18 -2.41 13.59 -33.92
C ASP A 18 -3.03 12.50 -33.02
N PHE A 19 -4.16 12.81 -32.40
CA PHE A 19 -4.90 11.88 -31.55
C PHE A 19 -5.42 10.64 -32.32
N SER A 20 -5.52 10.71 -33.65
CA SER A 20 -5.96 9.56 -34.46
C SER A 20 -4.98 8.37 -34.39
N THR A 21 -3.72 8.62 -33.99
CA THR A 21 -2.69 7.60 -33.77
C THR A 21 -2.85 6.86 -32.44
N VAL A 22 -3.67 7.40 -31.54
CA VAL A 22 -3.94 6.79 -30.23
C VAL A 22 -4.96 5.67 -30.37
N GLY A 23 -4.70 4.55 -29.72
CA GLY A 23 -5.52 3.35 -29.75
C GLY A 23 -6.87 3.47 -29.01
N ILE A 24 -7.52 4.63 -29.04
CA ILE A 24 -8.85 4.88 -28.46
C ILE A 24 -9.77 5.37 -29.56
N LYS A 25 -10.82 4.61 -29.88
CA LYS A 25 -11.76 4.96 -30.96
C LYS A 25 -13.20 4.77 -30.52
N ALA A 26 -14.04 5.76 -30.76
CA ALA A 26 -15.49 5.59 -30.76
C ALA A 26 -15.87 4.95 -32.11
N LEU A 27 -16.44 3.76 -32.08
CA LEU A 27 -16.92 3.07 -33.29
C LEU A 27 -18.34 3.51 -33.64
N ASP A 28 -19.13 3.79 -32.62
CA ASP A 28 -20.49 4.30 -32.69
C ASP A 28 -20.84 5.01 -31.37
N ASP A 29 -22.09 5.44 -31.18
CA ASP A 29 -22.57 6.18 -30.01
C ASP A 29 -22.52 5.39 -28.68
N GLN A 30 -22.29 4.07 -28.74
CA GLN A 30 -22.31 3.18 -27.58
C GLN A 30 -21.06 2.32 -27.44
N THR A 31 -20.13 2.38 -28.40
CA THR A 31 -18.99 1.47 -28.47
C THR A 31 -17.67 2.25 -28.49
N VAL A 32 -16.82 2.03 -27.48
CA VAL A 32 -15.44 2.50 -27.43
C VAL A 32 -14.51 1.30 -27.59
N GLN A 33 -13.57 1.39 -28.54
CA GLN A 33 -12.53 0.40 -28.75
C GLN A 33 -11.21 0.89 -28.20
N TYR A 34 -10.54 0.04 -27.42
CA TYR A 34 -9.15 0.24 -26.99
C TYR A 34 -8.25 -0.73 -27.76
N THR A 35 -7.17 -0.20 -28.33
CA THR A 35 -6.07 -0.99 -28.90
C THR A 35 -4.88 -0.87 -27.94
N LEU A 36 -4.43 -2.01 -27.40
CA LEU A 36 -3.34 -2.04 -26.45
C LEU A 36 -1.99 -2.11 -27.14
N ALA A 37 -0.96 -1.50 -26.54
CA ALA A 37 0.42 -1.54 -27.02
C ALA A 37 1.05 -2.94 -26.84
N ARG A 38 0.53 -3.73 -25.90
CA ARG A 38 0.92 -5.10 -25.60
C ARG A 38 -0.26 -5.87 -25.01
N PRO A 39 -0.27 -7.23 -25.04
CA PRO A 39 -1.28 -8.02 -24.35
C PRO A 39 -1.27 -7.76 -22.84
N GLU A 40 -2.43 -7.35 -22.29
CA GLU A 40 -2.66 -7.17 -20.86
C GLU A 40 -3.91 -7.94 -20.44
N PRO A 41 -3.82 -9.21 -20.02
CA PRO A 41 -4.98 -10.02 -19.67
C PRO A 41 -5.78 -9.48 -18.47
N TYR A 42 -5.21 -8.54 -17.74
CA TYR A 42 -5.83 -7.80 -16.62
C TYR A 42 -6.44 -6.45 -17.04
N TRP A 43 -6.50 -6.13 -18.35
CA TRP A 43 -6.99 -4.84 -18.86
C TRP A 43 -8.37 -4.46 -18.31
N ASN A 44 -9.30 -5.41 -18.21
CA ASN A 44 -10.64 -5.15 -17.69
C ASN A 44 -10.61 -4.59 -16.24
N SER A 45 -9.63 -4.98 -15.43
CA SER A 45 -9.49 -4.41 -14.09
C SER A 45 -8.96 -2.97 -14.12
N LYS A 46 -8.16 -2.60 -15.12
CA LYS A 46 -7.71 -1.21 -15.34
C LYS A 46 -8.87 -0.28 -15.69
N THR A 47 -9.90 -0.78 -16.38
CA THR A 47 -11.06 0.04 -16.75
C THR A 47 -11.91 0.49 -15.55
N THR A 48 -11.67 -0.07 -14.36
CA THR A 48 -12.29 0.38 -13.11
C THR A 48 -11.61 1.58 -12.47
N SER A 49 -10.48 2.04 -13.04
CA SER A 49 -9.76 3.22 -12.57
C SER A 49 -10.54 4.50 -12.87
N THR A 50 -10.53 5.43 -11.92
CA THR A 50 -11.21 6.75 -12.05
C THR A 50 -10.71 7.56 -13.24
N ILE A 51 -9.48 7.34 -13.69
CA ILE A 51 -8.91 8.03 -14.88
C ILE A 51 -9.66 7.71 -16.18
N LEU A 52 -10.40 6.59 -16.23
CA LEU A 52 -11.21 6.20 -17.38
C LEU A 52 -12.69 6.51 -17.22
N PHE A 53 -13.09 7.20 -16.14
CA PHE A 53 -14.49 7.57 -15.96
C PHE A 53 -14.91 8.58 -17.03
N PRO A 54 -16.12 8.43 -17.63
CA PRO A 54 -16.60 9.33 -18.67
C PRO A 54 -16.84 10.72 -18.10
N VAL A 55 -16.44 11.75 -18.84
CA VAL A 55 -16.65 13.15 -18.49
C VAL A 55 -17.57 13.78 -19.55
N ASN A 56 -18.61 14.50 -19.10
CA ASN A 56 -19.45 15.28 -19.99
C ASN A 56 -18.71 16.55 -20.43
N ALA A 57 -18.39 16.65 -21.72
CA ALA A 57 -17.57 17.72 -22.28
C ALA A 57 -18.21 19.12 -22.11
N ASP A 58 -19.54 19.24 -22.26
CA ASP A 58 -20.23 20.52 -22.15
C ASP A 58 -20.26 20.99 -20.69
N PHE A 59 -20.48 20.07 -19.75
CA PHE A 59 -20.42 20.38 -18.33
C PHE A 59 -18.99 20.79 -17.91
N LEU A 60 -17.97 20.05 -18.34
CA LEU A 60 -16.56 20.40 -18.08
C LEU A 60 -16.24 21.82 -18.57
N LYS A 61 -16.62 22.15 -19.81
CA LYS A 61 -16.45 23.49 -20.38
C LYS A 61 -17.22 24.57 -19.60
N SER A 62 -18.45 24.26 -19.14
CA SER A 62 -19.28 25.19 -18.40
C SER A 62 -18.72 25.53 -17.02
N LYS A 63 -17.97 24.60 -16.41
CA LYS A 63 -17.35 24.77 -15.10
C LYS A 63 -15.94 25.34 -15.16
N GLY A 64 -15.20 25.09 -16.23
CA GLY A 64 -13.82 25.55 -16.37
C GLY A 64 -12.98 25.15 -15.15
N ASP A 65 -12.32 26.13 -14.53
CA ASP A 65 -11.45 25.92 -13.36
C ASP A 65 -12.20 25.50 -12.07
N ASP A 66 -13.52 25.55 -12.07
CA ASP A 66 -14.34 25.11 -10.93
C ASP A 66 -14.71 23.61 -11.01
N PHE A 67 -14.45 22.96 -12.16
CA PHE A 67 -14.70 21.53 -12.30
C PHE A 67 -13.91 20.72 -11.26
N GLY A 68 -14.64 19.88 -10.49
CA GLY A 68 -14.02 19.04 -9.46
C GLY A 68 -13.64 19.76 -8.16
N LYS A 69 -13.81 21.09 -8.05
CA LYS A 69 -13.69 21.78 -6.76
C LYS A 69 -14.79 21.31 -5.80
N VAL A 70 -14.52 21.46 -4.50
CA VAL A 70 -15.27 20.89 -3.37
C VAL A 70 -16.67 21.53 -3.19
N ASP A 71 -17.43 21.62 -4.26
CA ASP A 71 -18.84 22.00 -4.27
C ASP A 71 -19.63 20.90 -5.01
N PRO A 72 -20.71 20.35 -4.41
CA PRO A 72 -21.53 19.34 -5.07
C PRO A 72 -22.00 19.70 -6.48
N ALA A 73 -22.13 20.99 -6.79
CA ALA A 73 -22.55 21.48 -8.09
C ALA A 73 -21.43 21.50 -9.15
N ASN A 74 -20.18 21.25 -8.77
CA ASN A 74 -19.02 21.31 -9.68
C ASN A 74 -18.67 19.96 -10.32
N ILE A 75 -19.51 18.94 -10.12
CA ILE A 75 -19.35 17.61 -10.71
C ILE A 75 -20.70 17.04 -11.15
N LEU A 76 -20.74 16.21 -12.19
CA LEU A 76 -21.88 15.39 -12.54
C LEU A 76 -21.72 13.98 -11.95
N TYR A 77 -22.83 13.41 -11.52
CA TYR A 77 -22.86 12.15 -10.81
C TYR A 77 -23.51 11.06 -11.68
N SER A 78 -22.76 10.03 -12.04
CA SER A 78 -23.28 8.81 -12.64
C SER A 78 -23.30 7.62 -11.66
N GLY A 79 -22.74 7.81 -10.46
CA GLY A 79 -22.57 6.79 -9.44
C GLY A 79 -23.82 6.58 -8.55
N PRO A 80 -23.71 5.63 -7.59
CA PRO A 80 -24.83 5.25 -6.70
C PRO A 80 -25.22 6.34 -5.69
N PHE A 81 -24.37 7.34 -5.46
CA PHE A 81 -24.60 8.42 -4.51
C PHE A 81 -24.32 9.79 -5.14
N LEU A 82 -25.02 10.78 -4.63
CA LEU A 82 -24.81 12.21 -4.87
C LEU A 82 -24.16 12.82 -3.64
N MET A 83 -23.14 13.66 -3.81
CA MET A 83 -22.60 14.46 -2.71
C MET A 83 -23.64 15.52 -2.33
N LYS A 84 -24.04 15.55 -1.07
CA LYS A 84 -24.99 16.51 -0.51
C LYS A 84 -24.28 17.69 0.15
N ALA A 85 -23.17 17.40 0.85
CA ALA A 85 -22.37 18.40 1.52
C ALA A 85 -20.91 17.94 1.65
N PHE A 86 -20.01 18.92 1.58
CA PHE A 86 -18.62 18.76 1.97
C PHE A 86 -18.23 20.02 2.77
N VAL A 87 -18.06 19.85 4.07
CA VAL A 87 -17.59 20.92 4.96
C VAL A 87 -16.25 20.49 5.54
N SER A 88 -15.18 21.20 5.17
CA SER A 88 -13.82 20.90 5.60
C SER A 88 -13.72 20.81 7.12
N LYS A 89 -13.02 19.79 7.62
CA LYS A 89 -12.86 19.50 9.05
C LYS A 89 -14.17 19.39 9.84
N SER A 90 -15.26 18.99 9.17
CA SER A 90 -16.58 18.82 9.79
C SER A 90 -17.30 17.58 9.27
N VAL A 91 -17.79 17.60 8.03
CA VAL A 91 -18.65 16.54 7.54
C VAL A 91 -18.60 16.39 6.02
N ILE A 92 -18.70 15.14 5.55
CA ILE A 92 -19.06 14.80 4.17
C ILE A 92 -20.36 14.01 4.20
N GLU A 93 -21.36 14.45 3.43
CA GLU A 93 -22.65 13.78 3.34
C GLU A 93 -22.93 13.34 1.90
N TYR A 94 -23.35 12.09 1.74
CA TYR A 94 -23.83 11.55 0.48
C TYR A 94 -25.28 11.10 0.63
N LYS A 95 -26.04 11.23 -0.45
CA LYS A 95 -27.42 10.76 -0.57
C LYS A 95 -27.52 9.79 -1.74
N LYS A 96 -28.30 8.71 -1.59
CA LYS A 96 -28.59 7.76 -2.65
C LYS A 96 -29.06 8.48 -3.93
N ASN A 97 -28.47 8.10 -5.07
CA ASN A 97 -28.88 8.60 -6.37
C ASN A 97 -30.06 7.78 -6.90
N PRO A 98 -31.27 8.35 -6.98
CA PRO A 98 -32.45 7.63 -7.46
C PRO A 98 -32.36 7.29 -8.94
N ASN A 99 -31.54 8.01 -9.71
CA ASN A 99 -31.35 7.81 -11.14
C ASN A 99 -30.19 6.85 -11.48
N TYR A 100 -29.55 6.29 -10.44
CA TYR A 100 -28.49 5.32 -10.68
C TYR A 100 -29.03 4.05 -11.33
N TRP A 101 -28.41 3.59 -12.41
CA TRP A 101 -28.89 2.46 -13.21
C TRP A 101 -29.14 1.17 -12.42
N ASP A 102 -28.39 0.98 -11.32
CA ASP A 102 -28.50 -0.18 -10.44
C ASP A 102 -28.95 0.21 -9.02
N ALA A 103 -29.84 1.19 -8.90
CA ALA A 103 -30.32 1.71 -7.61
C ALA A 103 -30.95 0.65 -6.70
N LYS A 104 -31.45 -0.47 -7.27
CA LYS A 104 -31.99 -1.60 -6.51
C LYS A 104 -30.97 -2.30 -5.61
N ASN A 105 -29.68 -2.20 -5.94
CA ASN A 105 -28.56 -2.77 -5.18
C ASN A 105 -27.88 -1.73 -4.26
N VAL A 106 -28.51 -0.58 -4.03
CA VAL A 106 -28.08 0.45 -3.08
C VAL A 106 -29.02 0.38 -1.89
N PHE A 107 -28.52 -0.08 -0.75
CA PHE A 107 -29.33 -0.43 0.43
C PHE A 107 -29.33 0.63 1.54
N VAL A 108 -28.42 1.59 1.48
CA VAL A 108 -28.38 2.74 2.40
C VAL A 108 -28.79 4.00 1.65
N ASP A 109 -29.60 4.86 2.29
CA ASP A 109 -30.10 6.08 1.67
C ASP A 109 -29.16 7.27 1.88
N ASP A 110 -28.54 7.35 3.04
CA ASP A 110 -27.62 8.42 3.43
C ASP A 110 -26.31 7.83 3.98
N VAL A 111 -25.18 8.46 3.64
CA VAL A 111 -23.86 8.20 4.23
C VAL A 111 -23.34 9.51 4.81
N LYS A 112 -22.98 9.48 6.08
CA LYS A 112 -22.40 10.63 6.77
C LYS A 112 -21.03 10.27 7.33
N LEU A 113 -20.01 10.98 6.86
CA LEU A 113 -18.63 10.90 7.36
C LEU A 113 -18.36 12.12 8.22
N THR A 114 -18.18 11.92 9.51
CA THR A 114 -17.85 12.99 10.45
C THR A 114 -16.34 13.09 10.61
N TYR A 115 -15.79 14.29 10.54
CA TYR A 115 -14.38 14.52 10.76
C TYR A 115 -13.97 14.11 12.19
N TYR A 116 -12.85 13.47 12.29
CA TYR A 116 -12.25 13.06 13.56
C TYR A 116 -10.76 13.46 13.56
N ASP A 117 -10.37 14.27 14.54
CA ASP A 117 -9.01 14.84 14.64
C ASP A 117 -8.03 13.97 15.46
N GLY A 118 -8.51 12.83 15.99
CA GLY A 118 -7.69 11.92 16.79
C GLY A 118 -7.52 12.34 18.27
N SER A 119 -8.05 13.47 18.73
CA SER A 119 -7.84 14.00 20.08
C SER A 119 -8.58 13.21 21.15
N ASP A 120 -9.83 12.81 20.89
CA ASP A 120 -10.70 12.05 21.81
C ASP A 120 -11.03 10.67 21.22
N GLN A 121 -10.15 9.70 21.43
CA GLN A 121 -10.31 8.34 20.90
C GLN A 121 -11.57 7.64 21.40
N ASP A 122 -12.07 8.00 22.59
CA ASP A 122 -13.25 7.38 23.19
C ASP A 122 -14.57 7.96 22.63
N ALA A 123 -14.53 9.13 21.96
CA ALA A 123 -15.69 9.73 21.32
C ALA A 123 -16.29 8.81 20.24
N LEU A 124 -15.48 8.03 19.53
CA LEU A 124 -15.99 7.11 18.51
C LEU A 124 -16.90 6.04 19.10
N VAL A 125 -16.52 5.48 20.24
CA VAL A 125 -17.31 4.45 20.93
C VAL A 125 -18.56 5.05 21.57
N ARG A 126 -18.48 6.26 22.16
CA ARG A 126 -19.66 6.96 22.69
C ARG A 126 -20.69 7.22 21.59
N ASN A 127 -20.28 7.79 20.46
CA ASN A 127 -21.17 8.06 19.33
C ASN A 127 -21.78 6.77 18.72
N PHE A 128 -21.02 5.67 18.73
CA PHE A 128 -21.54 4.36 18.31
C PHE A 128 -22.60 3.82 19.30
N THR A 129 -22.34 3.93 20.60
CA THR A 129 -23.26 3.50 21.66
C THR A 129 -24.54 4.31 21.63
N ASP A 130 -24.45 5.63 21.39
CA ASP A 130 -25.59 6.54 21.31
C ASP A 130 -26.37 6.42 19.98
N GLY A 131 -25.89 5.55 19.07
CA GLY A 131 -26.54 5.28 17.79
C GLY A 131 -26.26 6.30 16.69
N ALA A 132 -25.35 7.26 16.93
CA ALA A 132 -24.94 8.24 15.92
C ALA A 132 -24.05 7.63 14.84
N TYR A 133 -23.28 6.58 15.17
CA TYR A 133 -22.38 5.90 14.23
C TYR A 133 -22.78 4.43 14.04
N SER A 134 -22.61 3.94 12.82
CA SER A 134 -22.77 2.52 12.46
C SER A 134 -21.45 1.74 12.53
N TYR A 135 -20.34 2.45 12.75
CA TYR A 135 -18.98 1.91 12.85
C TYR A 135 -18.16 2.75 13.82
N ALA A 136 -17.41 2.11 14.70
CA ALA A 136 -16.43 2.76 15.57
C ALA A 136 -15.14 1.96 15.60
N ARG A 137 -14.04 2.60 15.20
CA ARG A 137 -12.70 2.08 15.46
C ARG A 137 -12.40 2.13 16.94
N LEU A 138 -11.74 1.11 17.48
CA LEU A 138 -11.24 1.08 18.84
C LEU A 138 -9.74 1.40 18.86
N TYR A 139 -9.31 2.00 19.96
CA TYR A 139 -7.91 2.34 20.21
C TYR A 139 -7.41 1.64 21.46
N PRO A 140 -6.66 0.52 21.33
CA PRO A 140 -6.17 -0.25 22.46
C PRO A 140 -5.28 0.52 23.44
N ASN A 141 -4.70 1.63 23.02
CA ASN A 141 -3.90 2.54 23.85
C ASN A 141 -4.73 3.64 24.53
N SER A 142 -6.07 3.65 24.38
CA SER A 142 -6.93 4.56 25.13
C SER A 142 -7.14 4.09 26.56
N SER A 143 -7.34 5.01 27.48
CA SER A 143 -7.54 4.70 28.91
C SER A 143 -8.84 3.93 29.19
N SER A 144 -9.82 3.99 28.31
CA SER A 144 -11.11 3.33 28.43
C SER A 144 -11.15 1.93 27.79
N PHE A 145 -10.09 1.53 27.06
CA PHE A 145 -10.12 0.32 26.22
C PHE A 145 -10.42 -0.96 26.99
N GLU A 146 -9.84 -1.14 28.18
CA GLU A 146 -10.10 -2.34 29.00
C GLU A 146 -11.57 -2.46 29.40
N GLY A 147 -12.22 -1.35 29.77
CA GLY A 147 -13.66 -1.34 30.05
C GLY A 147 -14.51 -1.62 28.80
N ILE A 148 -14.08 -1.14 27.62
CA ILE A 148 -14.72 -1.41 26.34
C ILE A 148 -14.56 -2.90 26.00
N LYS A 149 -13.35 -3.46 26.18
CA LYS A 149 -13.04 -4.87 25.92
C LYS A 149 -13.87 -5.80 26.80
N GLU A 150 -14.04 -5.48 28.08
CA GLU A 150 -14.90 -6.26 28.98
C GLU A 150 -16.37 -6.22 28.56
N LYS A 151 -16.88 -5.02 28.24
CA LYS A 151 -18.29 -4.81 27.86
C LYS A 151 -18.67 -5.45 26.53
N TYR A 152 -17.76 -5.40 25.54
CA TYR A 152 -18.01 -5.81 24.15
C TYR A 152 -17.14 -6.99 23.70
N LYS A 153 -16.68 -7.85 24.61
CA LYS A 153 -15.74 -8.95 24.34
C LYS A 153 -16.11 -9.83 23.14
N ASP A 154 -17.42 -10.04 22.94
CA ASP A 154 -17.95 -10.89 21.88
C ASP A 154 -18.28 -10.11 20.58
N ASP A 155 -18.06 -8.78 20.58
CA ASP A 155 -18.43 -7.88 19.50
C ASP A 155 -17.22 -7.13 18.91
N ILE A 156 -16.01 -7.27 19.49
CA ILE A 156 -14.81 -6.63 18.98
C ILE A 156 -14.30 -7.41 17.78
N ILE A 157 -14.39 -6.78 16.61
CA ILE A 157 -13.99 -7.38 15.35
C ILE A 157 -12.69 -6.79 14.87
N TYR A 158 -11.69 -7.64 14.64
CA TYR A 158 -10.51 -7.31 13.85
C TYR A 158 -10.83 -7.57 12.38
N SER A 159 -10.93 -6.51 11.60
CA SER A 159 -11.28 -6.62 10.17
C SER A 159 -10.20 -7.38 9.40
N MET A 160 -10.56 -7.93 8.24
CA MET A 160 -9.55 -8.46 7.31
C MET A 160 -8.61 -7.35 6.86
N GLN A 161 -7.36 -7.71 6.61
CA GLN A 161 -6.43 -6.86 5.89
C GLN A 161 -6.92 -6.62 4.47
N ASP A 162 -6.69 -5.41 3.96
CA ASP A 162 -6.99 -5.06 2.57
C ASP A 162 -5.78 -5.38 1.64
N ALA A 163 -5.85 -4.91 0.42
CA ALA A 163 -4.80 -5.10 -0.56
C ALA A 163 -3.66 -4.07 -0.48
N THR A 164 -3.72 -3.10 0.44
CA THR A 164 -2.66 -2.10 0.61
C THR A 164 -1.44 -2.71 1.30
N SER A 165 -0.26 -2.42 0.79
CA SER A 165 1.01 -2.82 1.40
C SER A 165 1.82 -1.59 1.75
N TYR A 166 2.16 -1.43 3.04
CA TYR A 166 3.12 -0.43 3.51
C TYR A 166 4.47 -1.09 3.73
N TYR A 167 5.53 -0.35 3.46
CA TYR A 167 6.92 -0.82 3.57
C TYR A 167 7.85 0.34 3.86
N TRP A 168 8.93 0.06 4.58
CA TRP A 168 10.01 1.02 4.76
C TRP A 168 10.96 0.98 3.58
N ASN A 169 11.33 2.16 3.08
CA ASN A 169 12.30 2.36 2.01
C ASN A 169 13.54 3.05 2.55
N PHE A 170 14.69 2.71 1.96
CA PHE A 170 15.92 3.48 2.14
C PHE A 170 16.07 4.51 1.01
N ASN A 171 16.43 5.74 1.35
CA ASN A 171 16.85 6.73 0.37
C ASN A 171 18.28 6.40 -0.07
N LEU A 172 18.45 5.90 -1.27
CA LEU A 172 19.72 5.42 -1.82
C LEU A 172 20.62 6.55 -2.33
N ASP A 173 20.06 7.73 -2.57
CA ASP A 173 20.80 8.88 -3.12
C ASP A 173 20.28 10.20 -2.53
N ARG A 174 20.26 10.29 -1.20
CA ARG A 174 19.77 11.47 -0.48
C ARG A 174 20.63 12.70 -0.79
N GLN A 175 19.98 13.79 -1.21
CA GLN A 175 20.62 15.04 -1.54
C GLN A 175 20.14 16.22 -0.66
N ALA A 176 18.95 16.13 -0.05
CA ALA A 176 18.43 17.10 0.90
C ALA A 176 18.76 16.70 2.35
N TYR A 177 19.22 17.66 3.14
CA TYR A 177 19.66 17.49 4.53
C TYR A 177 19.19 18.62 5.43
N LYS A 178 18.01 19.19 5.19
CA LYS A 178 17.38 20.19 6.07
C LYS A 178 16.96 19.52 7.39
N PHE A 179 16.43 18.30 7.29
CA PHE A 179 15.90 17.54 8.43
C PHE A 179 16.81 16.37 8.77
N THR A 180 17.96 16.68 9.36
CA THR A 180 18.98 15.69 9.68
C THR A 180 19.64 15.96 11.01
N SER A 181 20.03 14.92 11.74
CA SER A 181 20.92 14.97 12.90
C SER A 181 22.41 14.93 12.51
N LYS A 182 22.72 14.58 11.25
CA LYS A 182 24.09 14.53 10.74
C LYS A 182 24.69 15.93 10.61
N THR A 183 25.83 16.15 11.26
CA THR A 183 26.49 17.46 11.32
C THR A 183 27.69 17.58 10.39
N THR A 184 28.21 16.46 9.92
CA THR A 184 29.42 16.40 9.08
C THR A 184 29.17 15.69 7.75
N ASP A 185 29.96 16.00 6.74
CA ASP A 185 29.88 15.33 5.44
C ASP A 185 30.32 13.87 5.51
N ILE A 186 31.15 13.53 6.50
CA ILE A 186 31.57 12.13 6.69
C ILE A 186 30.41 11.27 7.23
N GLU A 187 29.58 11.79 8.12
CA GLU A 187 28.37 11.11 8.60
C GLU A 187 27.38 10.90 7.45
N LYS A 188 27.14 11.92 6.61
CA LYS A 188 26.27 11.82 5.44
C LYS A 188 26.78 10.75 4.48
N LYS A 189 28.08 10.78 4.17
CA LYS A 189 28.71 9.79 3.29
C LYS A 189 28.68 8.39 3.88
N SER A 190 28.91 8.24 5.18
CA SER A 190 28.87 6.95 5.86
C SER A 190 27.47 6.34 5.80
N THR A 191 26.43 7.12 6.02
CA THR A 191 25.04 6.67 5.84
C THR A 191 24.74 6.28 4.40
N GLN A 192 25.20 7.08 3.44
CA GLN A 192 25.01 6.80 2.01
C GLN A 192 25.64 5.46 1.60
N GLU A 193 26.87 5.17 2.03
CA GLU A 193 27.54 3.89 1.75
C GLU A 193 26.84 2.72 2.47
N ALA A 194 26.35 2.94 3.70
CA ALA A 194 25.65 1.93 4.47
C ALA A 194 24.32 1.52 3.82
N VAL A 195 23.49 2.46 3.39
CA VAL A 195 22.21 2.13 2.75
C VAL A 195 22.36 1.45 1.38
N LEU A 196 23.50 1.61 0.71
CA LEU A 196 23.81 0.88 -0.53
C LEU A 196 24.29 -0.55 -0.26
N ASN A 197 24.72 -0.87 0.96
CA ASN A 197 25.19 -2.20 1.33
C ASN A 197 24.01 -3.15 1.63
N LYS A 198 23.93 -4.27 0.90
CA LYS A 198 22.83 -5.25 1.06
C LYS A 198 22.80 -5.86 2.47
N ASN A 199 23.96 -6.27 3.00
CA ASN A 199 24.05 -6.87 4.34
C ASN A 199 23.60 -5.90 5.43
N PHE A 200 23.86 -4.60 5.27
CA PHE A 200 23.38 -3.55 6.17
C PHE A 200 21.84 -3.45 6.13
N ARG A 201 21.23 -3.37 4.95
CA ARG A 201 19.76 -3.32 4.82
C ARG A 201 19.11 -4.59 5.38
N GLN A 202 19.69 -5.77 5.13
CA GLN A 202 19.23 -7.03 5.72
C GLN A 202 19.34 -7.02 7.25
N ALA A 203 20.43 -6.46 7.82
CA ALA A 203 20.58 -6.34 9.26
C ALA A 203 19.49 -5.48 9.88
N ILE A 204 19.16 -4.33 9.27
CA ILE A 204 18.04 -3.47 9.69
C ILE A 204 16.71 -4.23 9.62
N ASN A 205 16.44 -4.94 8.53
CA ASN A 205 15.21 -5.72 8.35
C ASN A 205 15.04 -6.80 9.44
N PHE A 206 16.10 -7.56 9.74
CA PHE A 206 16.04 -8.61 10.77
C PHE A 206 16.07 -8.08 12.20
N ALA A 207 16.54 -6.85 12.42
CA ALA A 207 16.54 -6.18 13.74
C ALA A 207 15.20 -5.52 14.07
N TYR A 208 14.35 -5.29 13.08
CA TYR A 208 13.07 -4.60 13.22
C TYR A 208 11.96 -5.53 13.69
N ASP A 209 11.52 -5.35 14.96
CA ASP A 209 10.37 -6.06 15.56
C ASP A 209 9.05 -5.40 15.14
N ARG A 210 8.44 -5.93 14.08
CA ARG A 210 7.17 -5.43 13.56
C ARG A 210 5.98 -5.78 14.45
N THR A 211 6.09 -6.83 15.27
CA THR A 211 5.04 -7.18 16.25
C THR A 211 4.97 -6.11 17.32
N SER A 212 6.11 -5.71 17.89
CA SER A 212 6.16 -4.61 18.85
C SER A 212 5.72 -3.28 18.24
N TYR A 213 6.04 -3.02 16.96
CA TYR A 213 5.53 -1.88 16.21
C TYR A 213 4.00 -1.89 16.11
N GLY A 214 3.41 -3.00 15.68
CA GLY A 214 1.96 -3.16 15.57
C GLY A 214 1.24 -3.03 16.92
N ALA A 215 1.86 -3.52 18.00
CA ALA A 215 1.29 -3.44 19.35
C ALA A 215 1.07 -2.00 19.83
N GLN A 216 1.88 -1.04 19.35
CA GLN A 216 1.75 0.37 19.74
C GLN A 216 0.36 0.95 19.47
N THR A 217 -0.32 0.45 18.45
CA THR A 217 -1.61 1.00 18.00
C THR A 217 -2.74 -0.01 17.94
N GLN A 218 -2.42 -1.31 17.89
CA GLN A 218 -3.41 -2.39 17.81
C GLN A 218 -3.56 -3.17 19.13
N GLY A 219 -2.73 -2.84 20.14
CA GLY A 219 -2.63 -3.65 21.35
C GLY A 219 -2.01 -5.03 21.10
N GLU A 220 -1.77 -5.79 22.15
CA GLU A 220 -1.16 -7.12 22.06
C GLU A 220 -1.99 -8.10 21.21
N ASP A 221 -3.31 -8.11 21.39
CA ASP A 221 -4.24 -9.01 20.64
C ASP A 221 -4.30 -8.73 19.15
N GLY A 222 -3.99 -7.50 18.74
CA GLY A 222 -4.03 -7.03 17.36
C GLY A 222 -2.64 -6.89 16.70
N ALA A 223 -1.57 -7.00 17.48
CA ALA A 223 -0.21 -6.64 17.06
C ALA A 223 0.22 -7.23 15.73
N THR A 224 -0.04 -8.52 15.52
CA THR A 224 0.32 -9.20 14.27
C THR A 224 -0.73 -9.07 13.17
N LYS A 225 -1.98 -8.73 13.51
CA LYS A 225 -3.12 -8.75 12.55
C LYS A 225 -3.03 -7.73 11.43
N ILE A 226 -2.14 -6.76 11.56
CA ILE A 226 -1.86 -5.73 10.53
C ILE A 226 -0.60 -6.05 9.72
N LEU A 227 0.21 -7.05 10.10
CA LEU A 227 1.50 -7.30 9.48
C LEU A 227 1.34 -7.83 8.06
N ARG A 228 2.03 -7.17 7.14
CA ARG A 228 2.16 -7.52 5.72
C ARG A 228 3.58 -8.00 5.46
N ASN A 229 3.72 -9.20 4.86
CA ASN A 229 5.03 -9.84 4.74
C ASN A 229 5.67 -9.74 3.35
N LEU A 230 4.91 -9.34 2.36
CA LEU A 230 5.38 -9.11 1.00
C LEU A 230 4.84 -7.77 0.49
N VAL A 231 5.50 -7.19 -0.50
CA VAL A 231 4.97 -6.02 -1.19
C VAL A 231 3.72 -6.41 -1.99
N VAL A 232 3.77 -7.51 -2.74
CA VAL A 232 2.56 -8.16 -3.28
C VAL A 232 1.89 -8.95 -2.15
N PRO A 233 0.60 -8.70 -1.80
CA PRO A 233 -0.05 -9.48 -0.76
C PRO A 233 0.07 -11.00 -1.00
N PRO A 234 0.39 -11.81 0.02
CA PRO A 234 0.65 -13.25 -0.15
C PRO A 234 -0.48 -14.05 -0.81
N THR A 235 -1.73 -13.58 -0.66
CA THR A 235 -2.93 -14.20 -1.22
C THR A 235 -3.53 -13.42 -2.39
N PHE A 236 -2.76 -12.51 -3.02
CA PHE A 236 -3.25 -11.66 -4.11
C PHE A 236 -3.60 -12.47 -5.35
N VAL A 237 -2.76 -13.42 -5.71
CA VAL A 237 -3.00 -14.40 -6.78
C VAL A 237 -2.64 -15.81 -6.31
N SER A 238 -3.21 -16.81 -7.00
CA SER A 238 -2.87 -18.23 -6.79
C SER A 238 -2.12 -18.76 -8.02
N ILE A 239 -1.11 -19.60 -7.79
CA ILE A 239 -0.29 -20.24 -8.83
C ILE A 239 -0.43 -21.77 -8.67
N LYS A 240 -1.12 -22.42 -9.57
CA LYS A 240 -1.36 -23.87 -9.54
C LYS A 240 -1.90 -24.37 -8.18
N GLY A 241 -2.83 -23.61 -7.60
CA GLY A 241 -3.46 -23.94 -6.31
C GLY A 241 -2.67 -23.58 -5.06
N LYS A 242 -1.49 -22.94 -5.20
CA LYS A 242 -0.72 -22.40 -4.08
C LYS A 242 -0.86 -20.89 -4.02
N ASP A 243 -0.88 -20.32 -2.84
CA ASP A 243 -0.82 -18.88 -2.67
C ASP A 243 0.51 -18.30 -3.16
N PHE A 244 0.48 -17.06 -3.64
CA PHE A 244 1.67 -16.37 -4.13
C PHE A 244 2.82 -16.38 -3.11
N GLY A 245 2.50 -16.15 -1.82
CA GLY A 245 3.48 -16.18 -0.74
C GLY A 245 4.18 -17.53 -0.56
N GLU A 246 3.49 -18.66 -0.79
CA GLU A 246 4.09 -20.00 -0.72
C GLU A 246 5.08 -20.23 -1.86
N VAL A 247 4.74 -19.74 -3.06
CA VAL A 247 5.64 -19.81 -4.23
C VAL A 247 6.86 -18.94 -4.01
N VAL A 248 6.68 -17.71 -3.50
CA VAL A 248 7.81 -16.81 -3.12
C VAL A 248 8.71 -17.47 -2.09
N ALA A 249 8.17 -18.14 -1.06
CA ALA A 249 8.98 -18.86 -0.07
C ALA A 249 9.85 -19.95 -0.73
N SER A 250 9.29 -20.68 -1.69
CA SER A 250 10.04 -21.67 -2.46
C SER A 250 11.15 -21.03 -3.30
N LYS A 251 10.88 -19.87 -3.92
CA LYS A 251 11.87 -19.10 -4.69
C LYS A 251 13.00 -18.57 -3.80
N MET A 252 12.69 -18.13 -2.58
CA MET A 252 13.72 -17.70 -1.61
C MET A 252 14.72 -18.81 -1.33
N VAL A 253 14.25 -20.01 -1.04
CA VAL A 253 15.14 -21.16 -0.78
C VAL A 253 15.99 -21.52 -2.02
N ASN A 254 15.36 -21.53 -3.19
CA ASN A 254 16.03 -21.93 -4.43
C ASN A 254 17.08 -20.92 -4.89
N ASN A 255 16.79 -19.63 -4.78
CA ASN A 255 17.61 -18.57 -5.36
C ASN A 255 18.61 -17.98 -4.35
N TYR A 256 18.28 -17.99 -3.04
CA TYR A 256 19.06 -17.30 -2.00
C TYR A 256 19.55 -18.21 -0.87
N GLY A 257 19.19 -19.49 -0.91
CA GLY A 257 19.82 -20.50 -0.08
C GLY A 257 18.95 -21.02 1.07
N LYS A 258 19.50 -22.07 1.70
CA LYS A 258 18.81 -22.83 2.77
C LYS A 258 18.55 -22.03 4.04
N GLU A 259 19.17 -20.88 4.21
CA GLU A 259 18.91 -19.97 5.34
C GLU A 259 17.47 -19.44 5.37
N TRP A 260 16.74 -19.55 4.26
CA TRP A 260 15.34 -19.22 4.10
C TRP A 260 14.39 -20.43 4.24
N GLN A 261 14.93 -21.61 4.55
CA GLN A 261 14.12 -22.81 4.67
C GLN A 261 13.14 -22.70 5.84
N GLY A 262 11.86 -23.02 5.56
CA GLY A 262 10.80 -22.98 6.56
C GLY A 262 10.18 -21.59 6.77
N ILE A 263 10.61 -20.57 6.00
CA ILE A 263 9.99 -19.26 6.09
C ILE A 263 8.54 -19.32 5.62
N ASN A 264 7.67 -18.61 6.32
CA ASN A 264 6.26 -18.46 5.99
C ASN A 264 5.94 -16.98 5.78
N PHE A 265 5.56 -16.60 4.56
CA PHE A 265 5.20 -15.23 4.22
C PHE A 265 3.70 -14.92 4.33
N ALA A 266 2.89 -15.84 4.87
CA ALA A 266 1.50 -15.51 5.16
C ALA A 266 1.43 -14.29 6.10
N ASP A 267 0.46 -13.41 5.85
CA ASP A 267 0.22 -12.25 6.70
C ASP A 267 -0.20 -12.64 8.12
N GLY A 268 -0.18 -11.70 9.04
CA GLY A 268 -0.62 -11.91 10.42
C GLY A 268 0.44 -12.54 11.35
N GLN A 269 1.69 -12.56 10.92
CA GLN A 269 2.86 -13.01 11.69
C GLN A 269 4.11 -12.24 11.26
N ASP A 270 5.20 -12.31 12.03
CA ASP A 270 6.50 -11.73 11.64
C ASP A 270 7.52 -12.82 11.30
N PRO A 271 7.81 -13.07 10.00
CA PRO A 271 8.80 -14.05 9.59
C PRO A 271 10.24 -13.50 9.57
N TYR A 272 10.43 -12.19 9.75
CA TYR A 272 11.73 -11.54 9.56
C TYR A 272 12.48 -11.29 10.87
N TYR A 273 11.78 -10.87 11.94
CA TYR A 273 12.45 -10.49 13.17
C TYR A 273 13.33 -11.59 13.73
N ASN A 274 14.64 -11.36 13.71
CA ASN A 274 15.65 -12.29 14.20
C ASN A 274 16.92 -11.51 14.59
N PRO A 275 17.07 -11.12 15.87
CA PRO A 275 18.21 -10.32 16.33
C PRO A 275 19.59 -11.00 16.09
N GLU A 276 19.68 -12.33 16.18
CA GLU A 276 20.94 -13.02 15.95
C GLU A 276 21.33 -13.00 14.48
N LYS A 277 20.38 -13.19 13.57
CA LYS A 277 20.60 -13.03 12.13
C LYS A 277 20.93 -11.57 11.78
N ALA A 278 20.30 -10.61 12.44
CA ALA A 278 20.59 -9.18 12.29
C ALA A 278 22.06 -8.87 12.64
N LYS A 279 22.55 -9.36 13.80
CA LYS A 279 23.94 -9.19 14.23
C LYS A 279 24.92 -9.83 13.26
N ALA A 280 24.62 -11.03 12.77
CA ALA A 280 25.47 -11.73 11.80
C ALA A 280 25.59 -10.92 10.49
N LYS A 281 24.46 -10.47 9.94
CA LYS A 281 24.45 -9.63 8.73
C LYS A 281 25.13 -8.28 8.95
N PHE A 282 24.95 -7.69 10.13
CA PHE A 282 25.63 -6.44 10.47
C PHE A 282 27.15 -6.62 10.57
N ALA A 283 27.64 -7.72 11.12
CA ALA A 283 29.08 -7.99 11.21
C ALA A 283 29.72 -8.11 9.80
N GLU A 284 29.02 -8.74 8.85
CA GLU A 284 29.44 -8.79 7.43
C GLU A 284 29.45 -7.37 6.83
N ALA A 285 28.35 -6.61 7.01
CA ALA A 285 28.24 -5.23 6.53
C ALA A 285 29.33 -4.34 7.10
N LYS A 286 29.57 -4.40 8.41
CA LYS A 286 30.57 -3.57 9.11
C LYS A 286 31.97 -3.76 8.52
N LYS A 287 32.38 -5.00 8.30
CA LYS A 287 33.67 -5.33 7.68
C LYS A 287 33.81 -4.71 6.27
N GLU A 288 32.74 -4.81 5.46
CA GLU A 288 32.72 -4.26 4.10
C GLU A 288 32.75 -2.73 4.11
N LEU A 289 32.02 -2.12 5.03
CA LEU A 289 31.90 -0.66 5.16
C LEU A 289 33.17 -0.02 5.76
N GLU A 290 33.78 -0.65 6.77
CA GLU A 290 35.07 -0.21 7.32
C GLU A 290 36.17 -0.21 6.25
N ALA A 291 36.18 -1.22 5.35
CA ALA A 291 37.11 -1.26 4.23
C ALA A 291 36.93 -0.09 3.23
N LYS A 292 35.76 0.56 3.22
CA LYS A 292 35.45 1.76 2.45
C LYS A 292 35.67 3.07 3.22
N GLY A 293 36.13 2.99 4.48
CA GLY A 293 36.36 4.14 5.33
C GLY A 293 35.09 4.72 5.97
N VAL A 294 34.02 3.94 6.04
CA VAL A 294 32.78 4.33 6.72
C VAL A 294 33.00 4.44 8.22
N GLN A 295 32.47 5.49 8.82
CA GLN A 295 32.50 5.70 10.27
C GLN A 295 31.19 5.32 10.93
N PHE A 296 31.28 4.77 12.13
CA PHE A 296 30.15 4.38 12.96
C PHE A 296 30.00 5.31 14.18
N PRO A 297 28.79 5.47 14.75
CA PRO A 297 27.54 4.83 14.31
C PRO A 297 27.00 5.37 12.99
N ILE A 298 26.21 4.54 12.29
CA ILE A 298 25.43 4.98 11.13
C ILE A 298 24.17 5.65 11.65
N HIS A 299 23.94 6.89 11.26
CA HIS A 299 22.77 7.69 11.59
C HIS A 299 21.72 7.61 10.50
N LEU A 300 20.52 7.10 10.81
CA LEU A 300 19.39 6.98 9.89
C LEU A 300 18.26 7.93 10.32
N ASP A 301 18.07 9.03 9.60
CA ASP A 301 16.96 9.95 9.84
C ASP A 301 15.65 9.32 9.36
N ALA A 302 14.72 9.11 10.30
CA ALA A 302 13.35 8.68 10.04
C ALA A 302 12.39 9.84 10.34
N THR A 303 11.75 10.38 9.33
CA THR A 303 10.83 11.52 9.48
C THR A 303 9.45 11.06 9.93
N VAL A 304 8.79 11.85 10.77
CA VAL A 304 7.44 11.61 11.25
C VAL A 304 6.70 12.94 11.44
N ASP A 305 5.41 12.97 11.10
CA ASP A 305 4.56 14.12 11.41
C ASP A 305 4.39 14.27 12.93
N GLN A 306 4.80 15.42 13.48
CA GLN A 306 4.71 15.73 14.91
C GLN A 306 3.27 15.72 15.46
N ALA A 307 2.26 15.90 14.60
CA ALA A 307 0.85 15.79 14.96
C ALA A 307 0.38 14.33 15.09
N SER A 308 1.11 13.38 14.52
CA SER A 308 0.77 11.96 14.53
C SER A 308 1.33 11.25 15.77
N LYS A 309 0.61 11.27 16.88
CA LYS A 309 0.97 10.48 18.08
C LYS A 309 1.21 8.99 17.74
N LYS A 310 0.36 8.44 16.89
CA LYS A 310 0.50 7.08 16.37
C LYS A 310 1.84 6.88 15.68
N GLY A 311 2.16 7.71 14.69
CA GLY A 311 3.41 7.62 13.93
C GLY A 311 4.65 7.72 14.83
N ILE A 312 4.64 8.64 15.81
CA ILE A 312 5.74 8.79 16.76
C ILE A 312 5.94 7.52 17.60
N GLN A 313 4.86 6.91 18.11
CA GLN A 313 4.94 5.66 18.88
C GLN A 313 5.48 4.51 18.05
N GLU A 314 4.99 4.36 16.82
CA GLU A 314 5.39 3.31 15.87
C GLU A 314 6.87 3.43 15.49
N VAL A 315 7.34 4.62 15.10
CA VAL A 315 8.75 4.86 14.76
C VAL A 315 9.66 4.72 15.98
N SER A 316 9.21 5.11 17.18
CA SER A 316 9.96 4.91 18.42
C SER A 316 10.15 3.43 18.74
N SER A 317 9.14 2.58 18.50
CA SER A 317 9.24 1.14 18.66
C SER A 317 10.24 0.52 17.66
N MET A 318 10.21 0.96 16.38
CA MET A 318 11.19 0.54 15.38
C MET A 318 12.62 0.91 15.82
N LYS A 319 12.85 2.16 16.23
CA LYS A 319 14.14 2.63 16.78
C LYS A 319 14.61 1.72 17.91
N GLN A 320 13.76 1.50 18.89
CA GLN A 320 14.10 0.71 20.08
C GLN A 320 14.53 -0.72 19.71
N SER A 321 13.80 -1.39 18.82
CA SER A 321 14.14 -2.76 18.43
C SER A 321 15.44 -2.85 17.65
N ILE A 322 15.67 -1.95 16.69
CA ILE A 322 16.89 -1.92 15.86
C ILE A 322 18.12 -1.60 16.71
N GLU A 323 18.05 -0.57 17.56
CA GLU A 323 19.16 -0.16 18.43
C GLU A 323 19.46 -1.22 19.51
N ALA A 324 18.45 -1.87 20.06
CA ALA A 324 18.64 -2.97 21.01
C ALA A 324 19.32 -4.20 20.37
N ALA A 325 19.01 -4.50 19.10
CA ALA A 325 19.60 -5.62 18.41
C ALA A 325 21.04 -5.37 17.92
N LEU A 326 21.31 -4.16 17.40
CA LEU A 326 22.58 -3.85 16.72
C LEU A 326 23.57 -3.04 17.58
N GLY A 327 23.09 -2.36 18.64
CA GLY A 327 23.86 -1.44 19.48
C GLY A 327 23.91 -0.02 18.93
N THR A 328 23.74 0.98 19.80
CA THR A 328 23.78 2.40 19.42
C THR A 328 25.17 2.88 18.98
N GLU A 329 26.21 2.15 19.32
CA GLU A 329 27.57 2.37 18.82
C GLU A 329 27.73 1.96 17.34
N ASN A 330 26.76 1.26 16.79
CA ASN A 330 26.75 0.80 15.41
C ASN A 330 25.71 1.51 14.55
N VAL A 331 24.45 1.62 15.04
CA VAL A 331 23.33 2.21 14.32
C VAL A 331 22.49 3.05 15.27
N VAL A 332 22.13 4.26 14.84
CA VAL A 332 21.21 5.15 15.53
C VAL A 332 20.07 5.52 14.58
N ILE A 333 18.84 5.33 15.02
CA ILE A 333 17.66 5.83 14.31
C ILE A 333 17.33 7.21 14.87
N ASP A 334 17.48 8.24 14.06
CA ASP A 334 17.21 9.63 14.45
C ASP A 334 15.79 10.02 14.01
N ILE A 335 14.88 10.14 14.98
CA ILE A 335 13.48 10.51 14.71
C ILE A 335 13.39 12.00 14.49
N GLN A 336 13.08 12.42 13.27
CA GLN A 336 12.87 13.82 12.88
C GLN A 336 11.36 14.12 12.94
N GLN A 337 10.91 14.77 14.04
CA GLN A 337 9.52 15.21 14.18
C GLN A 337 9.33 16.53 13.46
N LEU A 338 8.56 16.52 12.38
CA LEU A 338 8.35 17.66 11.49
C LEU A 338 6.93 18.21 11.62
N SER A 339 6.74 19.48 11.25
CA SER A 339 5.38 19.98 11.01
C SER A 339 4.71 19.15 9.89
N THR A 340 3.39 19.05 9.89
CA THR A 340 2.66 18.32 8.81
C THR A 340 3.07 18.83 7.43
N GLU A 341 3.22 20.16 7.26
CA GLU A 341 3.64 20.77 6.00
C GLU A 341 5.06 20.36 5.59
N ASP A 342 6.03 20.44 6.51
CA ASP A 342 7.41 20.04 6.22
C ASP A 342 7.51 18.53 5.97
N TYR A 343 6.77 17.71 6.72
CA TYR A 343 6.72 16.27 6.53
C TYR A 343 6.19 15.92 5.14
N ASP A 344 5.05 16.48 4.76
CA ASP A 344 4.43 16.21 3.46
C ASP A 344 5.32 16.69 2.30
N ASN A 345 5.87 17.92 2.39
CA ASN A 345 6.70 18.49 1.34
C ASN A 345 8.07 17.80 1.17
N SER A 346 8.60 17.20 2.23
CA SER A 346 9.87 16.45 2.20
C SER A 346 9.69 14.95 1.91
N SER A 347 8.45 14.45 1.83
CA SER A 347 8.15 13.04 1.62
C SER A 347 7.06 12.83 0.57
N TYR A 348 5.79 12.79 0.97
CA TYR A 348 4.67 12.39 0.11
C TYR A 348 4.43 13.34 -1.07
N LEU A 349 4.46 14.66 -0.83
CA LEU A 349 4.22 15.67 -1.87
C LEU A 349 5.48 16.05 -2.66
N ALA A 350 6.66 15.60 -2.25
CA ALA A 350 7.89 15.81 -3.00
C ALA A 350 7.81 15.20 -4.40
N GLN A 351 8.04 15.99 -5.43
CA GLN A 351 7.83 15.61 -6.83
C GLN A 351 9.09 15.00 -7.48
N THR A 352 10.24 15.17 -6.87
CA THR A 352 11.53 14.70 -7.37
C THR A 352 12.34 14.05 -6.25
N ALA A 353 13.28 13.16 -6.61
CA ALA A 353 14.15 12.50 -5.67
C ALA A 353 14.98 13.47 -4.81
N ILE A 354 15.45 14.56 -5.39
CA ILE A 354 16.25 15.57 -4.67
C ILE A 354 15.49 16.27 -3.53
N GLN A 355 14.16 16.27 -3.56
CA GLN A 355 13.32 16.87 -2.53
C GLN A 355 13.08 15.92 -1.33
N LYS A 356 13.40 14.63 -1.49
CA LYS A 356 13.19 13.59 -0.45
C LYS A 356 14.24 13.74 0.64
N ASP A 357 13.82 14.23 1.82
CA ASP A 357 14.72 14.60 2.90
C ASP A 357 14.59 13.66 4.11
N TYR A 358 15.02 12.43 3.93
CA TYR A 358 15.04 11.35 4.93
C TYR A 358 16.03 10.25 4.49
N ASP A 359 16.42 9.37 5.41
CA ASP A 359 17.11 8.11 5.09
C ASP A 359 16.15 6.93 5.07
N LEU A 360 15.11 6.96 5.93
CA LEU A 360 14.05 5.96 6.00
C LEU A 360 12.68 6.61 5.84
N TYR A 361 11.86 6.02 4.97
CA TYR A 361 10.49 6.47 4.72
C TYR A 361 9.51 5.29 4.69
N ASN A 362 8.39 5.43 5.39
CA ASN A 362 7.30 4.45 5.35
C ASN A 362 6.33 4.81 4.21
N GLY A 363 6.55 4.20 3.06
CA GLY A 363 5.68 4.33 1.89
C GLY A 363 4.65 3.21 1.81
N GLY A 364 3.74 3.31 0.85
CA GLY A 364 2.74 2.27 0.63
C GLY A 364 2.18 2.28 -0.79
N TRP A 365 1.54 1.18 -1.16
CA TRP A 365 0.86 1.03 -2.43
C TRP A 365 -0.41 0.22 -2.31
N SER A 366 -1.46 0.66 -2.99
CA SER A 366 -2.68 -0.11 -3.22
C SER A 366 -2.76 -0.53 -4.68
N PRO A 367 -3.34 -1.68 -5.02
CA PRO A 367 -3.33 -2.14 -6.40
C PRO A 367 -4.21 -1.27 -7.29
N ASP A 368 -3.67 -0.83 -8.42
CA ASP A 368 -4.41 -0.10 -9.46
C ASP A 368 -5.22 -1.05 -10.34
N TYR A 369 -4.76 -2.30 -10.44
CA TYR A 369 -5.36 -3.37 -11.25
C TYR A 369 -5.04 -4.75 -10.67
N LEU A 370 -5.74 -5.79 -11.16
CA LEU A 370 -5.66 -7.16 -10.61
C LEU A 370 -4.56 -8.00 -11.27
N ASP A 371 -3.30 -7.56 -11.11
CA ASP A 371 -2.10 -8.32 -11.50
C ASP A 371 -0.96 -7.96 -10.55
N PRO A 372 -0.08 -8.91 -10.14
CA PRO A 372 1.04 -8.63 -9.23
C PRO A 372 1.98 -7.52 -9.70
N SER A 373 2.07 -7.27 -11.01
CA SER A 373 2.91 -6.20 -11.55
C SER A 373 2.55 -4.82 -10.99
N THR A 374 1.29 -4.58 -10.58
CA THR A 374 0.88 -3.30 -9.96
C THR A 374 1.69 -2.93 -8.72
N TYR A 375 2.24 -3.92 -8.01
CA TYR A 375 3.10 -3.70 -6.83
C TYR A 375 4.59 -3.75 -7.15
N LEU A 376 4.98 -4.32 -8.28
CA LEU A 376 6.36 -4.56 -8.64
C LEU A 376 6.89 -3.52 -9.63
N ASP A 377 6.06 -3.04 -10.55
CA ASP A 377 6.44 -2.04 -11.55
C ASP A 377 6.76 -0.66 -10.93
N ILE A 378 6.25 -0.39 -9.74
CA ILE A 378 6.49 0.85 -9.01
C ILE A 378 7.96 1.10 -8.64
N PHE A 379 8.80 0.05 -8.63
CA PHE A 379 10.24 0.14 -8.39
C PHE A 379 11.08 0.09 -9.68
N SER A 380 10.45 0.10 -10.86
CA SER A 380 11.15 0.12 -12.15
C SER A 380 11.96 1.40 -12.31
N VAL A 381 13.23 1.29 -12.71
CA VAL A 381 14.07 2.47 -12.98
C VAL A 381 13.57 3.29 -14.17
N LYS A 382 12.71 2.74 -15.04
CA LYS A 382 12.21 3.42 -16.23
C LYS A 382 11.04 4.36 -15.91
N ASN A 383 10.07 3.89 -15.11
CA ASN A 383 8.79 4.58 -14.90
C ASN A 383 8.15 4.26 -13.55
N GLY A 384 8.92 3.79 -12.58
CA GLY A 384 8.39 3.37 -11.28
C GLY A 384 7.80 4.50 -10.47
N GLY A 385 6.52 4.39 -10.10
CA GLY A 385 5.77 5.45 -9.42
C GLY A 385 6.23 5.77 -8.00
N VAL A 386 7.04 4.91 -7.37
CA VAL A 386 7.60 5.14 -6.03
C VAL A 386 9.13 5.16 -6.01
N LEU A 387 9.77 5.15 -7.18
CA LEU A 387 11.24 5.15 -7.27
C LEU A 387 11.84 6.37 -6.56
N GLN A 388 11.16 7.51 -6.59
CA GLN A 388 11.56 8.73 -5.89
C GLN A 388 11.65 8.54 -4.37
N ASN A 389 10.86 7.63 -3.78
CA ASN A 389 10.99 7.31 -2.35
C ASN A 389 12.32 6.63 -2.01
N LEU A 390 12.97 6.03 -3.02
CA LEU A 390 14.33 5.49 -2.91
C LEU A 390 15.42 6.53 -3.25
N GLY A 391 15.07 7.80 -3.41
CA GLY A 391 16.01 8.87 -3.79
C GLY A 391 16.43 8.82 -5.27
N LEU A 392 15.63 8.22 -6.14
CA LEU A 392 15.95 8.01 -7.56
C LEU A 392 14.81 8.53 -8.44
N ASP A 393 15.10 9.30 -9.48
CA ASP A 393 14.09 9.72 -10.43
C ASP A 393 13.94 8.70 -11.58
N PRO A 394 12.71 8.32 -11.97
CA PRO A 394 12.47 7.35 -13.02
C PRO A 394 12.90 7.89 -14.39
N GLY A 395 13.45 7.01 -15.24
CA GLY A 395 13.92 7.36 -16.58
C GLY A 395 15.33 7.94 -16.60
N GLU A 396 15.94 8.22 -15.48
CA GLU A 396 17.31 8.73 -15.38
C GLU A 396 18.32 7.60 -15.07
N ALA A 397 19.47 7.64 -15.72
CA ALA A 397 20.57 6.74 -15.38
C ALA A 397 21.16 7.16 -14.02
N ASN A 398 21.24 6.23 -13.08
CA ASN A 398 21.76 6.48 -11.75
C ASN A 398 22.67 5.33 -11.29
N ASP A 399 23.92 5.66 -10.94
CA ASP A 399 24.90 4.67 -10.49
C ASP A 399 24.49 3.96 -9.18
N LYS A 400 23.69 4.61 -8.32
CA LYS A 400 23.19 4.01 -7.08
C LYS A 400 22.14 2.94 -7.38
N ALA A 401 21.23 3.22 -8.32
CA ALA A 401 20.26 2.24 -8.83
C ALA A 401 20.98 1.00 -9.35
N LYS A 402 22.03 1.19 -10.15
CA LYS A 402 22.87 0.11 -10.68
C LYS A 402 23.60 -0.65 -9.58
N ALA A 403 24.17 0.07 -8.62
CA ALA A 403 24.94 -0.52 -7.51
C ALA A 403 24.10 -1.48 -6.65
N VAL A 404 22.80 -1.18 -6.48
CA VAL A 404 21.87 -2.06 -5.73
C VAL A 404 21.14 -3.07 -6.61
N GLY A 405 21.37 -3.07 -7.94
CA GLY A 405 20.81 -4.05 -8.88
C GLY A 405 19.40 -3.75 -9.38
N LEU A 406 18.91 -2.52 -9.26
CA LEU A 406 17.57 -2.14 -9.76
C LEU A 406 17.45 -2.22 -11.29
N ASP A 407 18.55 -2.10 -12.03
CA ASP A 407 18.55 -2.36 -13.48
C ASP A 407 18.21 -3.81 -13.79
N THR A 408 18.80 -4.77 -13.05
CA THR A 408 18.49 -6.20 -13.17
C THR A 408 17.04 -6.48 -12.78
N TYR A 409 16.55 -5.86 -11.69
CA TYR A 409 15.15 -5.94 -11.28
C TYR A 409 14.21 -5.50 -12.40
N THR A 410 14.50 -4.36 -13.02
CA THR A 410 13.70 -3.82 -14.13
C THR A 410 13.70 -4.74 -15.35
N GLN A 411 14.85 -5.36 -15.68
CA GLN A 411 14.93 -6.35 -16.75
C GLN A 411 14.10 -7.60 -16.46
N MET A 412 14.15 -8.12 -15.22
CA MET A 412 13.31 -9.25 -14.80
C MET A 412 11.81 -8.92 -14.95
N LEU A 413 11.42 -7.70 -14.57
CA LEU A 413 10.05 -7.24 -14.69
C LEU A 413 9.59 -7.15 -16.15
N GLU A 414 10.42 -6.60 -17.04
CA GLU A 414 10.14 -6.54 -18.48
C GLU A 414 9.98 -7.94 -19.11
N GLU A 415 10.81 -8.89 -18.70
CA GLU A 415 10.70 -10.28 -19.17
C GLU A 415 9.44 -10.99 -18.62
N ALA A 416 9.05 -10.67 -17.38
CA ALA A 416 7.79 -11.18 -16.82
C ALA A 416 6.57 -10.60 -17.55
N ASN A 417 6.60 -9.31 -17.88
CA ASN A 417 5.51 -8.61 -18.57
C ASN A 417 5.29 -9.11 -20.02
N LYS A 418 6.27 -9.75 -20.65
CA LYS A 418 6.13 -10.38 -21.98
C LYS A 418 5.41 -11.73 -21.93
N GLU A 419 5.37 -12.38 -20.76
CA GLU A 419 4.77 -13.69 -20.59
C GLU A 419 3.24 -13.60 -20.61
N GLN A 420 2.61 -14.33 -21.50
CA GLN A 420 1.15 -14.33 -21.69
C GLN A 420 0.44 -15.40 -20.87
N ASP A 421 1.12 -16.52 -20.55
CA ASP A 421 0.59 -17.53 -19.66
C ASP A 421 0.56 -16.98 -18.21
N PRO A 422 -0.62 -16.82 -17.60
CA PRO A 422 -0.71 -16.21 -16.27
C PRO A 422 0.07 -16.96 -15.19
N ALA A 423 0.08 -18.30 -15.22
CA ALA A 423 0.78 -19.08 -14.21
C ALA A 423 2.30 -18.90 -14.33
N LYS A 424 2.86 -18.92 -15.54
CA LYS A 424 4.27 -18.67 -15.78
C LYS A 424 4.65 -17.23 -15.45
N ARG A 425 3.79 -16.27 -15.79
CA ARG A 425 4.00 -14.86 -15.49
C ARG A 425 4.05 -14.65 -13.96
N TYR A 426 3.12 -15.22 -13.22
CA TYR A 426 3.09 -15.14 -11.77
C TYR A 426 4.29 -15.83 -11.10
N GLU A 427 4.78 -16.94 -11.68
CA GLU A 427 6.04 -17.57 -11.22
C GLU A 427 7.24 -16.62 -11.40
N LYS A 428 7.33 -15.89 -12.52
CA LYS A 428 8.35 -14.86 -12.72
C LYS A 428 8.22 -13.70 -11.73
N TYR A 429 6.99 -13.24 -11.46
CA TYR A 429 6.77 -12.22 -10.42
C TYR A 429 7.14 -12.71 -9.02
N ALA A 430 6.97 -14.00 -8.74
CA ALA A 430 7.45 -14.57 -7.49
C ALA A 430 8.99 -14.55 -7.37
N ASP A 431 9.74 -14.74 -8.47
CA ASP A 431 11.19 -14.54 -8.50
C ASP A 431 11.56 -13.07 -8.26
N ILE A 432 10.83 -12.12 -8.84
CA ILE A 432 11.05 -10.68 -8.66
C ILE A 432 10.75 -10.26 -7.21
N GLN A 433 9.65 -10.77 -6.62
CA GLN A 433 9.35 -10.53 -5.21
C GLN A 433 10.41 -11.13 -4.29
N ALA A 434 10.93 -12.31 -4.60
CA ALA A 434 12.02 -12.94 -3.85
C ALA A 434 13.30 -12.10 -3.93
N TRP A 435 13.61 -11.55 -5.10
CA TRP A 435 14.72 -10.61 -5.27
C TRP A 435 14.55 -9.36 -4.38
N LEU A 436 13.33 -8.80 -4.34
CA LEU A 436 13.04 -7.62 -3.54
C LEU A 436 13.22 -7.88 -2.04
N ILE A 437 12.83 -9.08 -1.56
CA ILE A 437 13.07 -9.51 -0.17
C ILE A 437 14.58 -9.62 0.11
N ASP A 438 15.32 -10.35 -0.73
CA ASP A 438 16.77 -10.55 -0.52
C ASP A 438 17.53 -9.23 -0.56
N SER A 439 17.12 -8.29 -1.43
CA SER A 439 17.74 -6.96 -1.52
C SER A 439 17.46 -6.08 -0.29
N SER A 440 16.37 -6.34 0.44
CA SER A 440 15.84 -5.51 1.53
C SER A 440 15.72 -4.01 1.17
N LEU A 441 15.47 -3.68 -0.10
CA LEU A 441 15.25 -2.29 -0.56
C LEU A 441 13.89 -1.76 -0.09
N ALA A 442 12.90 -2.64 0.00
CA ALA A 442 11.61 -2.38 0.60
C ALA A 442 11.41 -3.40 1.73
N ILE A 443 11.34 -2.93 2.97
CA ILE A 443 11.07 -3.76 4.14
C ILE A 443 9.57 -3.79 4.36
N PRO A 444 8.86 -4.92 4.11
CA PRO A 444 7.43 -5.01 4.31
C PRO A 444 7.06 -4.69 5.75
N ASN A 445 5.97 -3.98 5.95
CA ASN A 445 5.55 -3.49 7.26
C ASN A 445 4.12 -3.93 7.59
N VAL A 446 3.14 -3.13 7.22
CA VAL A 446 1.73 -3.34 7.58
C VAL A 446 0.81 -3.22 6.38
N SER A 447 -0.45 -3.64 6.55
CA SER A 447 -1.55 -3.33 5.64
C SER A 447 -2.60 -2.48 6.35
N LEU A 448 -3.58 -1.99 5.61
CA LEU A 448 -4.82 -1.51 6.20
C LEU A 448 -5.70 -2.69 6.63
N GLY A 449 -6.63 -2.44 7.54
CA GLY A 449 -7.42 -3.51 8.18
C GLY A 449 -6.73 -4.05 9.44
N GLY A 450 -7.15 -5.21 9.92
CA GLY A 450 -6.63 -5.81 11.15
C GLY A 450 -6.91 -5.02 12.43
N THR A 451 -7.58 -3.88 12.36
CA THR A 451 -7.85 -3.00 13.49
C THR A 451 -9.13 -3.41 14.23
N PRO A 452 -9.15 -3.32 15.59
CA PRO A 452 -10.34 -3.61 16.36
C PRO A 452 -11.43 -2.55 16.14
N SER A 453 -12.66 -3.01 16.04
CA SER A 453 -13.83 -2.15 15.79
C SER A 453 -15.12 -2.74 16.31
N LEU A 454 -16.09 -1.86 16.61
CA LEU A 454 -17.49 -2.22 16.77
C LEU A 454 -18.25 -1.80 15.50
N ARG A 455 -19.20 -2.62 15.06
CA ARG A 455 -19.94 -2.32 13.82
C ARG A 455 -21.37 -2.83 13.82
N LYS A 456 -22.21 -2.11 13.09
CA LYS A 456 -23.56 -2.52 12.69
C LYS A 456 -23.64 -2.75 11.17
N THR A 457 -22.55 -2.54 10.46
CA THR A 457 -22.46 -2.82 9.03
C THR A 457 -22.35 -4.32 8.82
N VAL A 458 -23.20 -4.89 7.97
CA VAL A 458 -23.24 -6.33 7.67
C VAL A 458 -21.93 -6.76 7.03
N PRO A 459 -21.19 -7.71 7.62
CA PRO A 459 -19.88 -8.12 7.11
C PRO A 459 -19.98 -8.67 5.69
N PHE A 460 -18.97 -8.32 4.88
CA PHE A 460 -18.80 -8.86 3.52
C PHE A 460 -20.01 -8.68 2.60
N SER A 461 -20.81 -7.62 2.81
CA SER A 461 -21.92 -7.27 1.91
C SER A 461 -21.43 -6.65 0.58
N ALA A 462 -20.17 -6.24 0.51
CA ALA A 462 -19.53 -5.68 -0.68
C ALA A 462 -18.94 -6.76 -1.62
N PRO A 463 -18.61 -6.38 -2.88
CA PRO A 463 -17.98 -7.28 -3.85
C PRO A 463 -16.61 -7.83 -3.42
N TYR A 464 -16.14 -8.86 -4.13
CA TYR A 464 -14.88 -9.57 -3.84
C TYR A 464 -13.63 -8.90 -4.45
N SER A 465 -13.74 -7.73 -5.03
CA SER A 465 -12.63 -7.08 -5.72
C SER A 465 -11.57 -6.54 -4.76
N LEU A 466 -10.30 -6.66 -5.15
CA LEU A 466 -9.15 -6.07 -4.46
C LEU A 466 -8.70 -4.74 -5.09
N ALA A 467 -9.19 -4.41 -6.27
CA ALA A 467 -8.94 -3.17 -6.98
C ALA A 467 -10.25 -2.53 -7.44
N GLY A 468 -10.23 -1.25 -7.79
CA GLY A 468 -11.40 -0.50 -8.23
C GLY A 468 -12.39 -0.28 -7.10
N ASN A 469 -13.63 -0.75 -7.26
CA ASN A 469 -14.69 -0.57 -6.27
C ASN A 469 -14.49 -1.50 -5.07
N LYS A 470 -13.74 -1.05 -4.08
CA LYS A 470 -13.35 -1.81 -2.89
C LYS A 470 -14.44 -1.81 -1.82
N GLY A 471 -14.45 -2.88 -1.01
CA GLY A 471 -15.51 -3.16 -0.05
C GLY A 471 -15.81 -2.06 0.96
N VAL A 472 -14.81 -1.54 1.66
CA VAL A 472 -14.99 -0.53 2.71
C VAL A 472 -15.30 0.88 2.19
N GLU A 473 -14.94 1.16 0.94
CA GLU A 473 -15.17 2.44 0.27
C GLU A 473 -16.40 2.40 -0.64
N SER A 474 -16.98 1.21 -0.82
CA SER A 474 -18.15 1.01 -1.66
C SER A 474 -19.41 0.93 -0.83
N TYR A 475 -20.08 2.06 -0.65
CA TYR A 475 -21.37 2.09 0.03
C TYR A 475 -22.51 1.48 -0.79
N LYS A 476 -22.29 1.19 -2.08
CA LYS A 476 -23.31 0.67 -2.98
C LYS A 476 -24.01 -0.58 -2.46
N TYR A 477 -23.25 -1.54 -1.98
CA TYR A 477 -23.76 -2.83 -1.51
C TYR A 477 -23.84 -2.91 0.01
N LEU A 478 -23.44 -1.86 0.71
CA LEU A 478 -23.39 -1.84 2.16
C LEU A 478 -24.79 -2.02 2.74
N LYS A 479 -24.90 -2.91 3.72
CA LYS A 479 -26.10 -3.09 4.53
C LYS A 479 -25.79 -2.78 5.98
N VAL A 480 -26.76 -2.20 6.66
CA VAL A 480 -26.68 -1.86 8.08
C VAL A 480 -27.78 -2.61 8.82
N GLN A 481 -27.50 -3.10 10.01
CA GLN A 481 -28.45 -3.77 10.91
C GLN A 481 -28.52 -3.03 12.25
N ASP A 482 -29.59 -3.25 13.02
CA ASP A 482 -29.78 -2.57 14.31
C ASP A 482 -28.86 -3.11 15.40
N LYS A 483 -28.56 -4.41 15.35
CA LYS A 483 -27.70 -5.08 16.33
C LYS A 483 -26.23 -4.92 15.99
N ILE A 484 -25.38 -4.92 17.02
CA ILE A 484 -23.94 -5.01 16.87
C ILE A 484 -23.60 -6.37 16.27
N VAL A 485 -22.65 -6.39 15.32
CA VAL A 485 -22.15 -7.63 14.71
C VAL A 485 -21.23 -8.33 15.71
N THR A 486 -21.51 -9.59 16.00
CA THR A 486 -20.67 -10.40 16.89
C THR A 486 -19.45 -10.98 16.15
N THR A 487 -18.43 -11.37 16.92
CA THR A 487 -17.24 -12.07 16.37
C THR A 487 -17.61 -13.36 15.65
N ASP A 488 -18.61 -14.10 16.16
CA ASP A 488 -19.15 -15.32 15.55
C ASP A 488 -19.84 -15.06 14.22
N GLU A 489 -20.68 -14.02 14.15
CA GLU A 489 -21.35 -13.61 12.90
C GLU A 489 -20.31 -13.19 11.84
N TYR A 490 -19.30 -12.45 12.27
CA TYR A 490 -18.22 -12.03 11.37
C TYR A 490 -17.41 -13.23 10.86
N ALA A 491 -17.05 -14.18 11.73
CA ALA A 491 -16.28 -15.37 11.35
C ALA A 491 -17.03 -16.24 10.33
N LYS A 492 -18.33 -16.49 10.58
CA LYS A 492 -19.21 -17.24 9.65
C LYS A 492 -19.37 -16.53 8.30
N ALA A 493 -19.59 -15.21 8.34
CA ALA A 493 -19.71 -14.40 7.13
C ALA A 493 -18.39 -14.41 6.33
N ARG A 494 -17.22 -14.33 7.01
CA ARG A 494 -15.90 -14.41 6.39
C ARG A 494 -15.67 -15.76 5.70
N GLU A 495 -15.96 -16.86 6.36
CA GLU A 495 -15.80 -18.20 5.79
C GLU A 495 -16.64 -18.37 4.51
N LYS A 496 -17.91 -17.95 4.58
CA LYS A 496 -18.81 -17.96 3.42
C LYS A 496 -18.25 -17.10 2.28
N TRP A 497 -17.83 -15.86 2.59
CA TRP A 497 -17.31 -14.93 1.60
C TRP A 497 -16.03 -15.44 0.93
N LEU A 498 -15.13 -16.11 1.67
CA LEU A 498 -13.91 -16.68 1.10
C LEU A 498 -14.22 -17.80 0.09
N LYS A 499 -15.21 -18.67 0.38
CA LYS A 499 -15.68 -19.71 -0.56
C LYS A 499 -16.27 -19.07 -1.83
N GLU A 500 -17.15 -18.08 -1.66
CA GLU A 500 -17.79 -17.39 -2.78
C GLU A 500 -16.76 -16.61 -3.63
N LYS A 501 -15.72 -16.04 -3.00
CA LYS A 501 -14.59 -15.40 -3.69
C LYS A 501 -13.82 -16.40 -4.55
N GLU A 502 -13.50 -17.57 -4.01
CA GLU A 502 -12.80 -18.63 -4.75
C GLU A 502 -13.59 -19.08 -5.98
N GLU A 503 -14.90 -19.34 -5.82
CA GLU A 503 -15.80 -19.68 -6.91
C GLU A 503 -15.90 -18.56 -7.96
N SER A 504 -15.99 -17.30 -7.51
CA SER A 504 -16.03 -16.12 -8.38
C SER A 504 -14.73 -15.98 -9.19
N ASN A 505 -13.58 -16.13 -8.53
CA ASN A 505 -12.27 -16.08 -9.20
C ASN A 505 -12.12 -17.18 -10.24
N LYS A 506 -12.55 -18.42 -9.93
CA LYS A 506 -12.54 -19.53 -10.87
C LYS A 506 -13.39 -19.24 -12.10
N LYS A 507 -14.61 -18.76 -11.92
CA LYS A 507 -15.50 -18.37 -13.04
C LYS A 507 -14.89 -17.25 -13.88
N ALA A 508 -14.27 -16.24 -13.23
CA ALA A 508 -13.62 -15.14 -13.94
C ALA A 508 -12.44 -15.63 -14.81
N GLN A 509 -11.64 -16.59 -14.30
CA GLN A 509 -10.56 -17.20 -15.07
C GLN A 509 -11.09 -18.04 -16.25
N GLU A 510 -12.16 -18.81 -16.05
CA GLU A 510 -12.82 -19.58 -17.11
C GLU A 510 -13.39 -18.68 -18.21
N GLU A 511 -13.98 -17.54 -17.84
CA GLU A 511 -14.47 -16.55 -18.82
C GLU A 511 -13.30 -15.89 -19.57
N LEU A 512 -12.24 -15.47 -18.85
CA LEU A 512 -11.06 -14.86 -19.46
C LEU A 512 -10.44 -15.79 -20.51
N ALA A 513 -10.33 -17.09 -20.21
CA ALA A 513 -9.77 -18.09 -21.11
C ALA A 513 -10.55 -18.22 -22.44
N LYS A 514 -11.84 -17.86 -22.48
CA LYS A 514 -12.65 -17.85 -23.71
C LYS A 514 -12.33 -16.68 -24.63
N HIS A 515 -11.76 -15.60 -24.08
CA HIS A 515 -11.48 -14.35 -24.80
C HIS A 515 -10.00 -14.17 -25.16
N VAL A 516 -9.11 -14.94 -24.55
CA VAL A 516 -7.69 -14.98 -24.92
C VAL A 516 -7.53 -15.96 -26.09
N LYS A 517 -7.21 -15.42 -27.27
CA LYS A 517 -6.94 -16.21 -28.49
C LYS A 517 -5.44 -16.47 -28.61
#